data_9fc503c775de29fea89c446ae26d1193
#
_entry.id   9fc503c775de29fea89c446ae26d1193
#
_cell.length_a   1.000
_cell.length_b   1.000
_cell.length_c   1.000
_cell.angle_alpha   90.00
_cell.angle_beta   90.00
_cell.angle_gamma   90.00
#
_symmetry.space_group_name_H-M   'P 1'
#
loop_
_entity.id
_entity.type
_entity.pdbx_description
1 polymer ?
#
loop_
_entity_poly.entity_id
_entity_poly.type
_entity_poly.pdbx_seq_one_letter_code
_entity_poly.pdbx_strand_id
1 'polypeptide(L)'
;MTTVQEGPVILIGYEYRLQLQAEADLFPDLAQFTGHLRRAVGESTVLTTITSANGGVLLRGARTIEIVLAPEVTATLTPGTVVLDLVRTDIDPDRHLGVLLEIPVMLPVTRGL
;
A
#
# COMPACT_ATOMS: atom_id res chain seq x y z
N MET A 1 -7.83 17.44 2.30
CA MET A 1 -6.74 17.56 1.33
C MET A 1 -5.88 16.31 1.35
N THR A 2 -5.57 15.77 0.20
CA THR A 2 -4.74 14.57 0.08
C THR A 2 -3.26 14.94 0.14
N THR A 3 -2.50 14.25 0.99
CA THR A 3 -1.06 14.40 1.07
C THR A 3 -0.40 13.37 0.18
N VAL A 4 0.51 13.81 -0.70
CA VAL A 4 1.31 12.92 -1.55
C VAL A 4 2.65 12.69 -0.89
N GLN A 5 3.05 11.44 -0.72
CA GLN A 5 4.33 11.05 -0.13
C GLN A 5 5.05 10.08 -1.05
N GLU A 6 6.38 10.18 -1.09
CA GLU A 6 7.20 9.19 -1.77
C GLU A 6 7.50 8.05 -0.80
N GLY A 7 7.21 6.81 -1.23
CA GLY A 7 7.52 5.62 -0.45
C GLY A 7 8.88 5.05 -0.79
N PRO A 8 9.39 4.11 0.05
CA PRO A 8 10.60 3.36 -0.28
C PRO A 8 10.39 2.55 -1.56
N VAL A 9 11.49 2.24 -2.24
CA VAL A 9 11.45 1.53 -3.51
C VAL A 9 10.92 0.10 -3.36
N ILE A 10 10.08 -0.32 -4.31
CA ILE A 10 9.70 -1.72 -4.48
C ILE A 10 10.75 -2.40 -5.37
N LEU A 11 11.32 -3.50 -4.90
CA LEU A 11 12.23 -4.32 -5.69
C LEU A 11 11.45 -5.50 -6.26
N ILE A 12 11.40 -5.59 -7.57
CA ILE A 12 10.60 -6.59 -8.30
C ILE A 12 11.03 -8.00 -7.90
N GLY A 13 10.07 -8.83 -7.49
CA GLY A 13 10.30 -10.20 -7.08
C GLY A 13 10.59 -10.39 -5.59
N TYR A 14 10.67 -9.31 -4.82
CA TYR A 14 10.91 -9.35 -3.38
C TYR A 14 9.72 -8.84 -2.58
N GLU A 15 9.53 -9.36 -1.38
CA GLU A 15 8.50 -8.86 -0.47
C GLU A 15 8.74 -7.38 -0.16
N TYR A 16 7.65 -6.62 -0.15
CA TYR A 16 7.67 -5.20 0.20
C TYR A 16 6.87 -4.96 1.46
N ARG A 17 7.46 -4.26 2.43
CA ARG A 17 6.77 -3.84 3.65
C ARG A 17 7.01 -2.37 3.89
N LEU A 18 5.93 -1.68 4.25
CA LEU A 18 5.98 -0.26 4.55
C LEU A 18 5.05 0.03 5.73
N GLN A 19 5.58 0.60 6.79
CA GLN A 19 4.77 1.06 7.92
C GLN A 19 4.38 2.51 7.74
N LEU A 20 3.11 2.79 7.97
CA LEU A 20 2.57 4.14 8.01
C LEU A 20 2.15 4.44 9.45
N GLN A 21 2.63 5.56 9.99
CA GLN A 21 2.37 5.94 11.36
C GLN A 21 1.61 7.25 11.41
N ALA A 22 0.49 7.24 12.14
CA ALA A 22 -0.31 8.44 12.40
C ALA A 22 0.24 9.18 13.62
N GLU A 23 -0.06 10.48 13.71
CA GLU A 23 0.35 11.31 14.84
C GLU A 23 -0.55 11.13 16.07
N ALA A 24 -1.70 10.49 15.89
CA ALA A 24 -2.67 10.26 16.96
C ALA A 24 -3.26 8.85 16.83
N ASP A 25 -3.98 8.41 17.85
CA ASP A 25 -4.64 7.10 17.86
C ASP A 25 -5.87 7.14 16.94
N LEU A 26 -5.67 6.80 15.67
CA LEU A 26 -6.71 6.85 14.63
C LEU A 26 -7.34 5.49 14.34
N PHE A 27 -6.71 4.39 14.75
CA PHE A 27 -7.11 3.05 14.32
C PHE A 27 -7.61 2.23 15.50
N PRO A 28 -8.93 2.00 15.61
CA PRO A 28 -9.46 1.05 16.60
C PRO A 28 -9.07 -0.38 16.23
N ASP A 29 -9.15 -1.29 17.21
CA ASP A 29 -8.67 -2.68 17.07
C ASP A 29 -9.31 -3.44 15.89
N LEU A 30 -10.53 -3.08 15.51
CA LEU A 30 -11.26 -3.77 14.44
C LEU A 30 -11.28 -2.99 13.12
N ALA A 31 -10.43 -1.98 12.97
CA ALA A 31 -10.35 -1.21 11.73
C ALA A 31 -9.97 -2.11 10.57
N GLN A 32 -10.66 -1.93 9.43
CA GLN A 32 -10.42 -2.66 8.19
C GLN A 32 -10.05 -1.67 7.09
N PHE A 33 -9.15 -2.08 6.22
CA PHE A 33 -8.61 -1.22 5.18
C PHE A 33 -8.63 -1.92 3.83
N THR A 34 -8.75 -1.11 2.78
CA THR A 34 -8.57 -1.54 1.39
C THR A 34 -7.72 -0.50 0.66
N GLY A 35 -6.76 -0.97 -0.12
CA GLY A 35 -5.94 -0.12 -0.96
C GLY A 35 -5.84 -0.66 -2.37
N HIS A 36 -5.71 0.24 -3.33
CA HIS A 36 -5.48 -0.10 -4.72
C HIS A 36 -4.10 0.40 -5.16
N LEU A 37 -3.36 -0.48 -5.82
CA LEU A 37 -2.10 -0.14 -6.46
C LEU A 37 -2.37 0.05 -7.95
N ARG A 38 -2.02 1.22 -8.48
CA ARG A 38 -2.21 1.57 -9.89
C ARG A 38 -0.91 2.16 -10.44
N ARG A 39 -0.77 2.15 -11.76
CA ARG A 39 0.41 2.77 -12.38
C ARG A 39 0.38 4.29 -12.25
N ALA A 40 -0.80 4.89 -12.29
CA ALA A 40 -1.04 6.31 -12.06
C ALA A 40 -2.46 6.51 -11.56
N VAL A 41 -2.73 7.67 -10.94
CA VAL A 41 -4.04 7.97 -10.35
C VAL A 41 -5.18 7.85 -11.38
N GLY A 42 -4.94 8.31 -12.60
CA GLY A 42 -5.95 8.31 -13.66
C GLY A 42 -6.13 6.96 -14.37
N GLU A 43 -5.30 5.96 -14.06
CA GLU A 43 -5.41 4.65 -14.70
C GLU A 43 -6.60 3.88 -14.13
N SER A 44 -7.39 3.27 -15.02
CA SER A 44 -8.52 2.44 -14.59
C SER A 44 -8.09 1.06 -14.10
N THR A 45 -6.93 0.57 -14.55
CA THR A 45 -6.45 -0.76 -14.20
C THR A 45 -5.88 -0.77 -12.79
N VAL A 46 -6.37 -1.66 -11.94
CA VAL A 46 -5.84 -1.93 -10.61
C VAL A 46 -4.79 -3.04 -10.75
N LEU A 47 -3.53 -2.74 -10.40
CA LEU A 47 -2.45 -3.72 -10.46
C LEU A 47 -2.60 -4.78 -9.38
N THR A 48 -2.96 -4.35 -8.17
CA THR A 48 -3.31 -5.26 -7.07
C THR A 48 -4.19 -4.54 -6.06
N THR A 49 -5.00 -5.32 -5.35
CA THR A 49 -5.82 -4.84 -4.23
C THR A 49 -5.25 -5.43 -2.94
N ILE A 50 -4.95 -4.56 -1.98
CA ILE A 50 -4.53 -4.97 -0.65
C ILE A 50 -5.68 -4.71 0.34
N THR A 51 -5.91 -5.65 1.23
CA THR A 51 -6.98 -5.54 2.24
C THR A 51 -6.48 -6.06 3.58
N SER A 52 -7.21 -5.71 4.64
CA SER A 52 -6.97 -6.34 5.94
C SER A 52 -7.21 -7.85 5.88
N ALA A 53 -8.20 -8.28 5.10
CA ALA A 53 -8.56 -9.70 4.98
C ALA A 53 -7.50 -10.53 4.25
N ASN A 54 -6.82 -9.97 3.23
CA ASN A 54 -5.82 -10.72 2.46
C ASN A 54 -4.39 -10.55 2.98
N GLY A 55 -4.21 -9.87 4.11
CA GLY A 55 -2.88 -9.66 4.70
C GLY A 55 -2.07 -8.54 4.05
N GLY A 56 -2.64 -7.80 3.11
CA GLY A 56 -1.96 -6.68 2.46
C GLY A 56 -1.90 -5.42 3.31
N VAL A 57 -2.78 -5.31 4.30
CA VAL A 57 -2.77 -4.22 5.27
C VAL A 57 -2.89 -4.82 6.67
N LEU A 58 -1.88 -4.62 7.50
CA LEU A 58 -1.84 -5.14 8.86
C LEU A 58 -1.97 -4.00 9.85
N LEU A 59 -2.86 -4.15 10.83
CA LEU A 59 -2.99 -3.20 11.93
C LEU A 59 -1.96 -3.56 13.00
N ARG A 60 -0.98 -2.68 13.22
CA ARG A 60 0.11 -2.91 14.16
C ARG A 60 -0.07 -2.19 15.49
N GLY A 61 -1.09 -1.35 15.60
CA GLY A 61 -1.40 -0.57 16.79
C GLY A 61 -2.36 0.55 16.46
N ALA A 62 -2.75 1.33 17.47
CA ALA A 62 -3.71 2.44 17.28
C ALA A 62 -3.21 3.52 16.33
N ARG A 63 -1.90 3.58 16.07
CA ARG A 63 -1.26 4.61 15.23
C ARG A 63 -0.54 4.06 14.02
N THR A 64 -0.41 2.72 13.89
CA THR A 64 0.49 2.12 12.92
C THR A 64 -0.24 1.07 12.09
N ILE A 65 -0.14 1.20 10.77
CA ILE A 65 -0.54 0.15 9.83
C ILE A 65 0.66 -0.22 8.97
N GLU A 66 0.69 -1.46 8.51
CA GLU A 66 1.76 -1.97 7.65
C GLU A 66 1.18 -2.46 6.34
N ILE A 67 1.74 -1.96 5.25
CA ILE A 67 1.42 -2.42 3.90
C ILE A 67 2.37 -3.56 3.56
N VAL A 68 1.83 -4.65 3.03
CA VAL A 68 2.60 -5.83 2.65
C VAL A 68 2.24 -6.20 1.22
N LEU A 69 3.25 -6.27 0.35
CA LEU A 69 3.12 -6.83 -0.98
C LEU A 69 3.96 -8.10 -1.06
N ALA A 70 3.31 -9.22 -1.36
CA ALA A 70 3.99 -10.51 -1.46
C ALA A 70 4.95 -10.52 -2.66
N PRO A 71 6.00 -11.37 -2.63
CA PRO A 71 6.93 -11.48 -3.77
C PRO A 71 6.24 -11.79 -5.09
N GLU A 72 5.20 -12.61 -5.06
CA GLU A 72 4.42 -12.98 -6.26
C GLU A 72 3.72 -11.75 -6.87
N VAL A 73 3.32 -10.79 -6.04
CA VAL A 73 2.71 -9.54 -6.50
C VAL A 73 3.75 -8.62 -7.09
N THR A 74 4.86 -8.38 -6.39
CA THR A 74 5.90 -7.49 -6.89
C THR A 74 6.55 -8.02 -8.17
N ALA A 75 6.59 -9.35 -8.35
CA ALA A 75 7.12 -9.99 -9.55
C ALA A 75 6.32 -9.64 -10.81
N THR A 76 5.07 -9.23 -10.67
CA THR A 76 4.22 -8.83 -11.80
C THR A 76 4.40 -7.37 -12.23
N LEU A 77 5.11 -6.58 -11.43
CA LEU A 77 5.30 -5.15 -11.68
C LEU A 77 6.43 -4.93 -12.68
N THR A 78 6.37 -3.79 -13.36
CA THR A 78 7.43 -3.35 -14.28
C THR A 78 8.11 -2.10 -13.72
N PRO A 79 9.37 -1.82 -14.08
CA PRO A 79 10.06 -0.62 -13.60
C PRO A 79 9.30 0.67 -13.90
N GLY A 80 9.40 1.62 -13.00
CA GLY A 80 8.74 2.92 -13.10
C GLY A 80 8.21 3.36 -11.75
N THR A 81 7.03 3.96 -11.72
CA THR A 81 6.38 4.43 -10.51
C THR A 81 4.98 3.85 -10.43
N VAL A 82 4.55 3.49 -9.22
CA VAL A 82 3.17 3.11 -8.94
C VAL A 82 2.61 4.04 -7.87
N VAL A 83 1.30 4.11 -7.77
CA VAL A 83 0.61 4.90 -6.74
C VAL A 83 -0.30 3.99 -5.92
N LEU A 84 -0.40 4.30 -4.64
CA LEU A 84 -1.18 3.53 -3.68
C LEU A 84 -1.86 4.48 -2.70
N ASP A 85 -3.12 4.24 -2.43
CA ASP A 85 -3.82 4.90 -1.34
C ASP A 85 -4.59 3.87 -0.52
N LEU A 86 -5.13 4.30 0.61
CA LEU A 86 -5.84 3.44 1.54
C LEU A 86 -7.17 4.08 1.93
N VAL A 87 -8.17 3.21 2.03
CA VAL A 87 -9.52 3.58 2.48
C VAL A 87 -9.89 2.69 3.65
N ARG A 88 -10.45 3.30 4.68
CA ARG A 88 -11.01 2.57 5.80
C ARG A 88 -12.43 2.12 5.47
N THR A 89 -12.68 0.82 5.53
CA THR A 89 -13.92 0.21 5.01
C THR A 89 -14.82 -0.41 6.07
N ASP A 90 -14.45 -0.35 7.34
CA ASP A 90 -15.27 -0.87 8.45
C ASP A 90 -16.32 0.12 8.92
N ILE A 91 -16.39 1.30 8.34
CA ILE A 91 -17.34 2.37 8.68
C ILE A 91 -18.13 2.80 7.46
N ASP A 92 -19.28 3.41 7.69
CA ASP A 92 -20.16 3.92 6.63
C ASP A 92 -20.39 5.42 6.86
N PRO A 93 -20.07 6.29 5.90
CA PRO A 93 -19.41 5.97 4.62
C PRO A 93 -17.93 5.60 4.79
N ASP A 94 -17.37 4.93 3.76
CA ASP A 94 -15.94 4.64 3.72
C ASP A 94 -15.14 5.93 3.85
N ARG A 95 -14.00 5.85 4.53
CA ARG A 95 -13.14 7.01 4.76
C ARG A 95 -11.77 6.84 4.11
N HIS A 96 -11.43 7.72 3.19
CA HIS A 96 -10.08 7.81 2.64
C HIS A 96 -9.13 8.32 3.72
N LEU A 97 -7.93 7.72 3.82
CA LEU A 97 -6.96 8.13 4.84
C LEU A 97 -6.27 9.45 4.51
N GLY A 98 -6.43 9.97 3.29
CA GLY A 98 -5.89 11.26 2.89
C GLY A 98 -4.42 11.23 2.48
N VAL A 99 -3.84 10.05 2.31
CA VAL A 99 -2.46 9.87 1.89
C VAL A 99 -2.43 9.14 0.56
N LEU A 100 -1.68 9.68 -0.39
CA LEU A 100 -1.34 9.02 -1.65
C LEU A 100 0.16 8.74 -1.63
N LEU A 101 0.54 7.49 -1.83
CA LEU A 101 1.94 7.09 -1.90
C LEU A 101 2.36 6.97 -3.35
N GLU A 102 3.47 7.62 -3.70
CA GLU A 102 4.16 7.39 -4.96
C GLU A 102 5.38 6.53 -4.67
N ILE A 103 5.44 5.35 -5.27
CA ILE A 103 6.44 4.35 -4.94
C ILE A 103 7.22 3.99 -6.20
N PRO A 104 8.55 4.21 -6.21
CA PRO A 104 9.37 3.77 -7.32
C PRO A 104 9.46 2.24 -7.35
N VAL A 105 9.48 1.67 -8.54
CA VAL A 105 9.60 0.23 -8.77
C VAL A 105 10.85 -0.01 -9.62
N MET A 106 11.74 -0.85 -9.13
CA MET A 106 13.01 -1.12 -9.77
C MET A 106 13.27 -2.60 -9.90
N LEU A 107 13.94 -2.98 -11.00
CA LEU A 107 14.46 -4.32 -11.15
C LEU A 107 15.74 -4.45 -10.32
N PRO A 108 15.81 -5.38 -9.36
CA PRO A 108 17.02 -5.52 -8.55
C PRO A 108 18.15 -6.16 -9.35
N VAL A 109 19.40 -5.87 -8.97
CA VAL A 109 20.59 -6.50 -9.55
C VAL A 109 20.62 -7.99 -9.19
N THR A 110 20.39 -8.29 -7.91
CA THR A 110 20.35 -9.69 -7.43
C THR A 110 18.94 -10.23 -7.63
N ARG A 111 18.82 -11.21 -8.51
CA ARG A 111 17.53 -11.84 -8.85
C ARG A 111 17.77 -13.24 -9.43
N GLY A 112 16.70 -14.02 -9.50
CA GLY A 112 16.81 -15.37 -10.08
C GLY A 112 17.53 -16.37 -9.18
N LEU A 113 17.43 -16.17 -7.88
CA LEU A 113 18.10 -17.03 -6.91
C LEU A 113 17.51 -18.45 -6.84
#